data_43da689ddb0238f683fbe11e9d2d4c70
#
_entry.id   43da689ddb0238f683fbe11e9d2d4c70
#
_cell.length_a   1.000
_cell.length_b   1.000
_cell.length_c   1.000
_cell.angle_alpha   90.00
_cell.angle_beta   90.00
_cell.angle_gamma   90.00
#
_symmetry.space_group_name_H-M   'P 1'
#
loop_
_entity.id
_entity.type
_entity.pdbx_description
1 polymer ?
#
loop_
_entity_poly.entity_id
_entity_poly.type
_entity_poly.pdbx_seq_one_letter_code
_entity_poly.pdbx_strand_id
1 'polypeptide(L)'
;IRRAVENGETLSSLTGRFIAAMHEDEAALGIQRPDLEPRATQYVPQMLDLVSLLEKNGYAYRSGDGDTLFRVRRFAGYGRLGGKSLDDLRAGERVAVAAGKEDPFDFVLWKAAKPEEPPEACWQGPFGAGRPGWHLECSAMSTQLLGRQFDIHGGGADLQFPHHENEIAQSDAAYFPEGGKSFVRYWLHNGFVQVDGEKMSKSLGNFFTIRDVLKKFDGEVIRFFIVRSHYRSQVNYSDAGLDDARESLLRLYNALSTDWPAAQAQAEGQAGQGAAASAGAGQAAAATSAEGEAARAAVAAIDWSEPRAMRFAEAMDDD
;
A
#
# COMPACT_ATOMS: atom_id res chain seq x y z
N ILE A 1 -10.26 -17.83 -3.95
CA ILE A 1 -10.88 -19.15 -4.09
C ILE A 1 -11.63 -19.20 -5.42
N ARG A 2 -12.74 -18.47 -5.60
CA ARG A 2 -13.61 -18.53 -6.80
C ARG A 2 -12.83 -18.50 -8.11
N ARG A 3 -11.88 -17.55 -8.27
CA ARG A 3 -11.09 -17.41 -9.49
C ARG A 3 -10.18 -18.62 -9.79
N ALA A 4 -9.65 -19.29 -8.77
CA ALA A 4 -8.85 -20.50 -8.98
C ALA A 4 -9.75 -21.66 -9.47
N VAL A 5 -10.93 -21.82 -8.86
CA VAL A 5 -11.92 -22.81 -9.29
C VAL A 5 -12.39 -22.54 -10.73
N GLU A 6 -12.73 -21.30 -11.07
CA GLU A 6 -13.13 -20.88 -12.42
C GLU A 6 -12.03 -21.14 -13.47
N ASN A 7 -10.77 -20.98 -13.10
CA ASN A 7 -9.63 -21.22 -13.98
C ASN A 7 -9.19 -22.70 -14.03
N GLY A 8 -9.71 -23.57 -13.16
CA GLY A 8 -9.27 -24.96 -13.05
C GLY A 8 -7.83 -25.11 -12.54
N GLU A 9 -7.34 -24.18 -11.74
CA GLU A 9 -5.99 -24.17 -11.17
C GLU A 9 -6.03 -24.19 -9.63
N THR A 10 -4.91 -24.60 -8.99
CA THR A 10 -4.79 -24.57 -7.53
C THR A 10 -4.64 -23.14 -7.03
N LEU A 11 -5.01 -22.87 -5.76
CA LEU A 11 -4.79 -21.57 -5.12
C LEU A 11 -3.30 -21.21 -5.10
N SER A 12 -2.44 -22.19 -4.83
CA SER A 12 -0.99 -22.00 -4.81
C SER A 12 -0.44 -21.57 -6.18
N SER A 13 -0.90 -22.20 -7.27
CA SER A 13 -0.53 -21.83 -8.64
C SER A 13 -0.96 -20.40 -8.97
N LEU A 14 -2.25 -20.10 -8.71
CA LEU A 14 -2.81 -18.76 -8.95
C LEU A 14 -2.04 -17.67 -8.20
N THR A 15 -1.88 -17.83 -6.88
CA THR A 15 -1.23 -16.85 -6.04
C THR A 15 0.26 -16.71 -6.36
N GLY A 16 0.96 -17.82 -6.63
CA GLY A 16 2.39 -17.79 -7.02
C GLY A 16 2.62 -16.98 -8.29
N ARG A 17 1.76 -17.14 -9.30
CA ARG A 17 1.83 -16.37 -10.54
C ARG A 17 1.61 -14.87 -10.32
N PHE A 18 0.65 -14.49 -9.47
CA PHE A 18 0.40 -13.08 -9.17
C PHE A 18 1.50 -12.46 -8.30
N ILE A 19 2.11 -13.21 -7.39
CA ILE A 19 3.27 -12.76 -6.62
C ILE A 19 4.47 -12.52 -7.56
N ALA A 20 4.73 -13.44 -8.48
CA ALA A 20 5.80 -13.24 -9.47
C ALA A 20 5.56 -11.99 -10.32
N ALA A 21 4.31 -11.79 -10.79
CA ALA A 21 3.94 -10.61 -11.56
C ALA A 21 4.09 -9.29 -10.75
N MET A 22 3.75 -9.30 -9.46
CA MET A 22 3.96 -8.17 -8.56
C MET A 22 5.45 -7.82 -8.44
N HIS A 23 6.30 -8.82 -8.20
CA HIS A 23 7.74 -8.63 -8.09
C HIS A 23 8.38 -8.11 -9.40
N GLU A 24 7.88 -8.55 -10.56
CA GLU A 24 8.30 -8.02 -11.86
C GLU A 24 7.93 -6.53 -12.01
N ASP A 25 6.72 -6.15 -11.62
CA ASP A 25 6.25 -4.78 -11.68
C ASP A 25 7.03 -3.87 -10.70
N GLU A 26 7.28 -4.34 -9.47
CA GLU A 26 8.12 -3.64 -8.49
C GLU A 26 9.55 -3.42 -8.99
N ALA A 27 10.16 -4.47 -9.56
CA ALA A 27 11.50 -4.38 -10.12
C ALA A 27 11.56 -3.39 -11.30
N ALA A 28 10.54 -3.39 -12.17
CA ALA A 28 10.46 -2.46 -13.29
C ALA A 28 10.27 -0.99 -12.84
N LEU A 29 9.64 -0.78 -11.68
CA LEU A 29 9.58 0.53 -11.04
C LEU A 29 10.87 0.87 -10.25
N GLY A 30 11.80 -0.06 -10.06
CA GLY A 30 12.99 0.12 -9.23
C GLY A 30 12.67 0.22 -7.73
N ILE A 31 11.60 -0.41 -7.28
CA ILE A 31 11.22 -0.48 -5.87
C ILE A 31 12.10 -1.53 -5.18
N GLN A 32 12.65 -1.18 -4.03
CA GLN A 32 13.40 -2.12 -3.20
C GLN A 32 12.44 -3.12 -2.55
N ARG A 33 12.86 -4.38 -2.49
CA ARG A 33 12.10 -5.41 -1.79
C ARG A 33 12.12 -5.17 -0.28
N PRO A 34 11.02 -5.47 0.43
CA PRO A 34 11.02 -5.47 1.87
C PRO A 34 11.92 -6.59 2.42
N ASP A 35 12.48 -6.41 3.62
CA ASP A 35 13.31 -7.42 4.28
C ASP A 35 12.53 -8.71 4.58
N LEU A 36 11.24 -8.57 4.89
CA LEU A 36 10.32 -9.67 5.16
C LEU A 36 9.04 -9.52 4.33
N GLU A 37 8.65 -10.60 3.67
CA GLU A 37 7.45 -10.67 2.84
C GLU A 37 6.60 -11.88 3.28
N PRO A 38 5.87 -11.75 4.41
CA PRO A 38 5.11 -12.84 4.99
C PRO A 38 3.92 -13.25 4.12
N ARG A 39 3.62 -14.54 4.11
CA ARG A 39 2.46 -15.11 3.44
C ARG A 39 1.47 -15.61 4.47
N ALA A 40 0.23 -15.13 4.42
CA ALA A 40 -0.82 -15.47 5.39
C ALA A 40 -0.98 -16.98 5.62
N THR A 41 -0.85 -17.79 4.57
CA THR A 41 -0.94 -19.26 4.65
C THR A 41 0.14 -19.92 5.51
N GLN A 42 1.24 -19.22 5.81
CA GLN A 42 2.33 -19.71 6.66
C GLN A 42 2.15 -19.35 8.14
N TYR A 43 1.18 -18.47 8.44
CA TYR A 43 0.94 -17.94 9.80
C TYR A 43 -0.39 -18.36 10.40
N VAL A 44 -1.05 -19.36 9.82
CA VAL A 44 -2.34 -19.86 10.34
C VAL A 44 -2.28 -20.33 11.79
N PRO A 45 -1.22 -21.02 12.27
CA PRO A 45 -1.09 -21.34 13.69
C PRO A 45 -1.12 -20.11 14.59
N GLN A 46 -0.38 -19.04 14.22
CA GLN A 46 -0.33 -17.78 14.99
C GLN A 46 -1.69 -17.06 14.99
N MET A 47 -2.44 -17.16 13.90
CA MET A 47 -3.81 -16.65 13.82
C MET A 47 -4.74 -17.39 14.78
N LEU A 48 -4.66 -18.71 14.84
CA LEU A 48 -5.44 -19.53 15.78
C LEU A 48 -5.09 -19.24 17.26
N ASP A 49 -3.79 -19.02 17.54
CA ASP A 49 -3.32 -18.61 18.86
C ASP A 49 -3.90 -17.24 19.25
N LEU A 50 -3.92 -16.29 18.31
CA LEU A 50 -4.48 -14.97 18.53
C LEU A 50 -5.99 -15.04 18.81
N VAL A 51 -6.75 -15.85 18.07
CA VAL A 51 -8.18 -16.06 18.33
C VAL A 51 -8.40 -16.69 19.70
N SER A 52 -7.58 -17.68 20.09
CA SER A 52 -7.66 -18.32 21.39
C SER A 52 -7.40 -17.33 22.53
N LEU A 53 -6.44 -16.43 22.34
CA LEU A 53 -6.15 -15.37 23.30
C LEU A 53 -7.31 -14.35 23.41
N LEU A 54 -7.92 -13.98 22.29
CA LEU A 54 -9.11 -13.11 22.25
C LEU A 54 -10.31 -13.78 22.94
N GLU A 55 -10.52 -15.08 22.73
CA GLU A 55 -11.59 -15.85 23.42
C GLU A 55 -11.34 -15.88 24.94
N LYS A 56 -10.10 -16.18 25.35
CA LYS A 56 -9.70 -16.16 26.77
C LYS A 56 -9.94 -14.79 27.42
N ASN A 57 -9.65 -13.70 26.72
CA ASN A 57 -9.87 -12.34 27.19
C ASN A 57 -11.35 -11.92 27.06
N GLY A 58 -12.22 -12.77 26.51
CA GLY A 58 -13.66 -12.57 26.37
C GLY A 58 -14.07 -11.68 25.18
N TYR A 59 -13.18 -11.37 24.27
CA TYR A 59 -13.45 -10.57 23.07
C TYR A 59 -13.90 -11.40 21.87
N ALA A 60 -13.78 -12.73 21.91
CA ALA A 60 -14.26 -13.60 20.85
C ALA A 60 -15.41 -14.49 21.34
N TYR A 61 -16.28 -14.91 20.40
CA TYR A 61 -17.38 -15.84 20.66
C TYR A 61 -17.69 -16.65 19.39
N ARG A 62 -18.34 -17.79 19.56
CA ARG A 62 -18.83 -18.61 18.45
C ARG A 62 -20.26 -18.27 18.14
N SER A 63 -20.54 -18.05 16.86
CA SER A 63 -21.90 -17.87 16.34
C SER A 63 -22.59 -19.20 16.09
N GLY A 64 -23.91 -19.16 15.92
CA GLY A 64 -24.71 -20.37 15.68
C GLY A 64 -24.43 -21.07 14.34
N ASP A 65 -23.82 -20.37 13.36
CA ASP A 65 -23.40 -20.88 12.07
C ASP A 65 -21.94 -21.40 12.04
N GLY A 66 -21.30 -21.41 13.22
CA GLY A 66 -19.96 -21.99 13.41
C GLY A 66 -18.80 -21.00 13.22
N ASP A 67 -19.05 -19.77 12.80
CA ASP A 67 -18.03 -18.72 12.72
C ASP A 67 -17.58 -18.30 14.13
N THR A 68 -16.32 -17.85 14.25
CA THR A 68 -15.83 -17.17 15.45
C THR A 68 -15.71 -15.70 15.15
N LEU A 69 -16.35 -14.89 15.99
CA LEU A 69 -16.53 -13.45 15.79
C LEU A 69 -15.88 -12.64 16.91
N PHE A 70 -15.45 -11.41 16.60
CA PHE A 70 -14.98 -10.42 17.57
C PHE A 70 -16.15 -9.58 18.10
N ARG A 71 -16.22 -9.38 19.44
CA ARG A 71 -17.20 -8.53 20.11
C ARG A 71 -16.76 -7.07 20.08
N VAL A 72 -17.20 -6.34 19.07
CA VAL A 72 -16.78 -4.94 18.89
C VAL A 72 -17.19 -4.05 20.06
N ARG A 73 -18.39 -4.20 20.59
CA ARG A 73 -18.88 -3.37 21.72
C ARG A 73 -18.12 -3.57 23.02
N ARG A 74 -17.40 -4.67 23.16
CA ARG A 74 -16.56 -4.89 24.33
C ARG A 74 -15.25 -4.11 24.28
N PHE A 75 -14.81 -3.72 23.07
CA PHE A 75 -13.60 -2.93 22.87
C PHE A 75 -13.94 -1.44 22.87
N ALA A 76 -13.76 -0.77 24.01
CA ALA A 76 -14.17 0.63 24.22
C ALA A 76 -13.48 1.65 23.28
N GLY A 77 -12.33 1.29 22.71
CA GLY A 77 -11.55 2.15 21.82
C GLY A 77 -11.91 2.02 20.34
N TYR A 78 -12.96 1.27 19.98
CA TYR A 78 -13.29 1.04 18.57
C TYR A 78 -13.75 2.32 17.87
N GLY A 79 -13.22 2.58 16.67
CA GLY A 79 -13.52 3.78 15.88
C GLY A 79 -12.53 4.94 16.08
N ARG A 80 -11.59 4.82 17.01
CA ARG A 80 -10.64 5.91 17.38
C ARG A 80 -9.68 6.29 16.25
N LEU A 81 -9.25 5.34 15.41
CA LEU A 81 -8.36 5.62 14.28
C LEU A 81 -9.06 6.47 13.22
N GLY A 82 -10.32 6.17 12.94
CA GLY A 82 -11.14 6.91 11.99
C GLY A 82 -11.82 8.16 12.59
N GLY A 83 -11.67 8.39 13.90
CA GLY A 83 -12.35 9.47 14.61
C GLY A 83 -13.88 9.34 14.60
N LYS A 84 -14.41 8.12 14.50
CA LYS A 84 -15.83 7.81 14.41
C LYS A 84 -16.29 7.02 15.62
N SER A 85 -17.41 7.41 16.20
CA SER A 85 -18.10 6.59 17.21
C SER A 85 -18.89 5.44 16.53
N LEU A 86 -19.19 4.39 17.30
CA LEU A 86 -20.05 3.31 16.82
C LEU A 86 -21.46 3.82 16.41
N ASP A 87 -21.94 4.89 17.03
CA ASP A 87 -23.23 5.49 16.70
C ASP A 87 -23.15 6.26 15.37
N ASP A 88 -22.03 6.94 15.08
CA ASP A 88 -21.80 7.59 13.78
C ASP A 88 -21.73 6.55 12.65
N LEU A 89 -21.12 5.40 12.92
CA LEU A 89 -21.04 4.30 11.96
C LEU A 89 -22.41 3.68 11.68
N ARG A 90 -23.31 3.63 12.69
CA ARG A 90 -24.70 3.17 12.53
C ARG A 90 -25.55 4.09 11.67
N ALA A 91 -25.32 5.40 11.77
CA ALA A 91 -26.11 6.38 11.01
C ALA A 91 -25.87 6.27 9.49
N GLY A 92 -24.74 5.69 9.05
CA GLY A 92 -24.36 5.50 7.64
C GLY A 92 -24.77 4.17 7.01
N GLU A 93 -25.11 3.15 7.79
CA GLU A 93 -25.38 1.81 7.27
C GLU A 93 -26.71 1.23 7.80
N ARG A 94 -27.65 0.97 6.88
CA ARG A 94 -28.79 0.06 7.13
C ARG A 94 -28.29 -1.39 6.99
N VAL A 95 -27.42 -1.85 7.90
CA VAL A 95 -26.95 -3.24 7.88
C VAL A 95 -27.99 -4.11 8.56
N ALA A 96 -28.62 -5.00 7.79
CA ALA A 96 -29.36 -6.12 8.36
C ALA A 96 -28.34 -6.96 9.15
N VAL A 97 -28.60 -7.20 10.44
CA VAL A 97 -27.77 -8.07 11.28
C VAL A 97 -27.73 -9.44 10.63
N ALA A 98 -26.56 -9.88 10.16
CA ALA A 98 -26.41 -11.23 9.65
C ALA A 98 -26.77 -12.23 10.76
N ALA A 99 -27.51 -13.28 10.42
CA ALA A 99 -27.92 -14.30 11.39
C ALA A 99 -26.67 -14.82 12.13
N GLY A 100 -26.75 -14.86 13.47
CA GLY A 100 -25.66 -15.37 14.32
C GLY A 100 -24.73 -14.32 14.96
N LYS A 101 -24.83 -13.04 14.60
CA LYS A 101 -24.07 -11.97 15.26
C LYS A 101 -24.77 -11.43 16.50
N GLU A 102 -24.00 -11.15 17.57
CA GLU A 102 -24.50 -10.44 18.76
C GLU A 102 -24.70 -8.94 18.45
N ASP A 103 -23.83 -8.34 17.64
CA ASP A 103 -23.90 -6.96 17.19
C ASP A 103 -23.59 -6.83 15.68
N PRO A 104 -24.21 -5.90 14.94
CA PRO A 104 -23.96 -5.69 13.51
C PRO A 104 -22.49 -5.42 13.17
N PHE A 105 -21.76 -4.78 14.06
CA PHE A 105 -20.34 -4.43 13.88
C PHE A 105 -19.38 -5.59 14.15
N ASP A 106 -19.86 -6.67 14.78
CA ASP A 106 -19.01 -7.83 15.03
C ASP A 106 -18.46 -8.39 13.72
N PHE A 107 -17.19 -8.70 13.70
CA PHE A 107 -16.52 -9.16 12.49
C PHE A 107 -15.87 -10.53 12.69
N VAL A 108 -15.66 -11.22 11.57
CA VAL A 108 -15.16 -12.60 11.57
C VAL A 108 -13.68 -12.63 11.92
N LEU A 109 -13.34 -13.45 12.92
CA LEU A 109 -11.98 -13.87 13.26
C LEU A 109 -11.62 -15.19 12.55
N TRP A 110 -12.53 -16.18 12.64
CA TRP A 110 -12.39 -17.48 11.99
C TRP A 110 -13.67 -17.85 11.29
N LYS A 111 -13.60 -18.06 9.98
CA LYS A 111 -14.74 -18.41 9.14
C LYS A 111 -14.85 -19.91 9.05
N ALA A 112 -15.98 -20.49 9.45
CA ALA A 112 -16.24 -21.92 9.32
C ALA A 112 -16.20 -22.36 7.84
N ALA A 113 -15.56 -23.50 7.59
CA ALA A 113 -15.46 -24.07 6.24
C ALA A 113 -16.83 -24.43 5.69
N LYS A 114 -17.05 -24.18 4.42
CA LYS A 114 -18.24 -24.62 3.69
C LYS A 114 -17.92 -25.85 2.85
N PRO A 115 -18.91 -26.73 2.63
CA PRO A 115 -18.70 -27.98 1.87
C PRO A 115 -18.15 -27.78 0.46
N GLU A 116 -18.46 -26.64 -0.17
CA GLU A 116 -18.05 -26.29 -1.52
C GLU A 116 -16.64 -25.63 -1.60
N GLU A 117 -16.02 -25.32 -0.47
CA GLU A 117 -14.69 -24.71 -0.46
C GLU A 117 -13.60 -25.76 -0.69
N PRO A 118 -12.57 -25.48 -1.52
CA PRO A 118 -11.50 -26.44 -1.76
C PRO A 118 -10.71 -26.71 -0.47
N PRO A 119 -10.29 -27.97 -0.21
CA PRO A 119 -9.57 -28.33 1.01
C PRO A 119 -8.31 -27.50 1.28
N GLU A 120 -7.63 -27.04 0.23
CA GLU A 120 -6.44 -26.17 0.33
C GLU A 120 -6.74 -24.75 0.85
N ALA A 121 -8.01 -24.36 0.93
CA ALA A 121 -8.46 -23.09 1.48
C ALA A 121 -8.96 -23.21 2.92
N CYS A 122 -8.85 -24.40 3.53
CA CYS A 122 -9.38 -24.71 4.86
C CYS A 122 -8.29 -25.32 5.73
N TRP A 123 -8.23 -24.86 6.96
CA TRP A 123 -7.31 -25.38 7.99
C TRP A 123 -8.09 -25.95 9.16
N GLN A 124 -7.53 -26.95 9.80
CA GLN A 124 -8.08 -27.53 11.04
C GLN A 124 -7.55 -26.77 12.25
N GLY A 125 -8.39 -26.48 13.22
CA GLY A 125 -8.00 -25.79 14.45
C GLY A 125 -9.01 -25.96 15.58
N PRO A 126 -8.74 -25.34 16.74
CA PRO A 126 -9.63 -25.42 17.91
C PRO A 126 -11.05 -24.91 17.63
N PHE A 127 -11.19 -24.09 16.58
CA PHE A 127 -12.45 -23.49 16.18
C PHE A 127 -13.17 -24.29 15.08
N GLY A 128 -12.70 -25.50 14.78
CA GLY A 128 -13.18 -26.33 13.68
C GLY A 128 -12.44 -26.07 12.38
N ALA A 129 -12.84 -26.79 11.33
CA ALA A 129 -12.35 -26.56 9.98
C ALA A 129 -12.78 -25.16 9.50
N GLY A 130 -11.85 -24.40 8.93
CA GLY A 130 -12.16 -23.04 8.49
C GLY A 130 -10.95 -22.28 7.96
N ARG A 131 -11.11 -20.99 7.86
CA ARG A 131 -10.09 -20.06 7.39
C ARG A 131 -10.12 -18.74 8.18
N PRO A 132 -8.98 -18.01 8.24
CA PRO A 132 -8.93 -16.74 8.97
C PRO A 132 -9.85 -15.69 8.32
N GLY A 133 -10.33 -14.77 9.16
CA GLY A 133 -10.85 -13.49 8.73
C GLY A 133 -9.70 -12.60 8.20
N TRP A 134 -10.00 -11.77 7.22
CA TRP A 134 -8.98 -10.94 6.53
C TRP A 134 -8.12 -10.08 7.48
N HIS A 135 -8.72 -9.48 8.51
CA HIS A 135 -8.00 -8.60 9.44
C HIS A 135 -7.05 -9.36 10.37
N LEU A 136 -7.38 -10.62 10.67
CA LEU A 136 -6.60 -11.48 11.56
C LEU A 136 -5.22 -11.82 10.97
N GLU A 137 -5.14 -11.88 9.64
CA GLU A 137 -3.90 -12.19 8.93
C GLU A 137 -2.82 -11.17 9.25
N CYS A 138 -3.11 -9.88 9.07
CA CYS A 138 -2.17 -8.79 9.33
C CYS A 138 -1.85 -8.66 10.82
N SER A 139 -2.84 -8.76 11.72
CA SER A 139 -2.61 -8.73 13.17
C SER A 139 -1.66 -9.83 13.63
N ALA A 140 -1.83 -11.06 13.15
CA ALA A 140 -0.98 -12.19 13.54
C ALA A 140 0.42 -12.08 12.92
N MET A 141 0.55 -11.75 11.63
CA MET A 141 1.83 -11.64 10.97
C MET A 141 2.68 -10.49 11.53
N SER A 142 2.09 -9.30 11.70
CA SER A 142 2.81 -8.13 12.21
C SER A 142 3.29 -8.34 13.65
N THR A 143 2.44 -8.86 14.53
CA THR A 143 2.82 -9.11 15.93
C THR A 143 3.84 -10.23 16.08
N GLN A 144 3.82 -11.23 15.20
CA GLN A 144 4.82 -12.31 15.20
C GLN A 144 6.18 -11.82 14.73
N LEU A 145 6.23 -10.96 13.71
CA LEU A 145 7.48 -10.53 13.07
C LEU A 145 8.08 -9.28 13.72
N LEU A 146 7.26 -8.33 14.14
CA LEU A 146 7.68 -7.03 14.65
C LEU A 146 7.48 -6.90 16.17
N GLY A 147 6.86 -7.89 16.80
CA GLY A 147 6.53 -7.87 18.22
C GLY A 147 5.15 -7.28 18.49
N ARG A 148 4.75 -7.32 19.78
CA ARG A 148 3.40 -6.89 20.20
C ARG A 148 3.16 -5.40 20.06
N GLN A 149 4.20 -4.61 19.95
CA GLN A 149 4.15 -3.18 19.65
C GLN A 149 5.28 -2.85 18.70
N PHE A 150 4.95 -2.14 17.61
CA PHE A 150 5.92 -1.66 16.61
C PHE A 150 5.65 -0.21 16.23
N ASP A 151 6.56 0.40 15.47
CA ASP A 151 6.56 1.84 15.32
C ASP A 151 5.56 2.31 14.26
N ILE A 152 5.63 1.80 13.03
CA ILE A 152 4.87 2.33 11.89
C ILE A 152 4.06 1.22 11.22
N HIS A 153 2.77 1.48 10.98
CA HIS A 153 1.89 0.67 10.14
C HIS A 153 1.25 1.55 9.08
N GLY A 154 1.34 1.14 7.83
CA GLY A 154 0.86 1.92 6.70
C GLY A 154 -0.06 1.16 5.77
N GLY A 155 -0.83 1.91 4.97
CA GLY A 155 -1.70 1.35 3.93
C GLY A 155 -2.47 2.42 3.18
N GLY A 156 -3.36 2.01 2.29
CA GLY A 156 -4.27 2.92 1.61
C GLY A 156 -5.31 3.53 2.57
N ALA A 157 -5.84 4.70 2.24
CA ALA A 157 -6.88 5.35 3.05
C ALA A 157 -8.14 4.50 3.21
N ASP A 158 -8.40 3.57 2.30
CA ASP A 158 -9.50 2.61 2.37
C ASP A 158 -9.29 1.52 3.42
N LEU A 159 -8.05 1.27 3.82
CA LEU A 159 -7.73 0.31 4.89
C LEU A 159 -7.93 0.91 6.29
N GLN A 160 -7.97 2.24 6.43
CA GLN A 160 -8.16 2.88 7.73
C GLN A 160 -9.39 2.32 8.45
N PHE A 161 -10.49 2.16 7.72
CA PHE A 161 -11.70 1.53 8.21
C PHE A 161 -12.32 0.64 7.11
N PRO A 162 -12.70 -0.62 7.44
CA PRO A 162 -12.64 -1.23 8.77
C PRO A 162 -11.33 -1.97 9.09
N HIS A 163 -10.40 -2.14 8.12
CA HIS A 163 -9.28 -3.09 8.23
C HIS A 163 -8.34 -2.77 9.40
N HIS A 164 -7.71 -1.61 9.41
CA HIS A 164 -6.77 -1.20 10.46
C HIS A 164 -7.46 -0.98 11.81
N GLU A 165 -8.70 -0.51 11.82
CA GLU A 165 -9.49 -0.40 13.05
C GLU A 165 -9.72 -1.79 13.67
N ASN A 166 -10.00 -2.80 12.86
CA ASN A 166 -10.17 -4.18 13.31
C ASN A 166 -8.84 -4.80 13.76
N GLU A 167 -7.72 -4.46 13.14
CA GLU A 167 -6.39 -4.88 13.62
C GLU A 167 -6.07 -4.28 14.99
N ILE A 168 -6.38 -3.00 15.21
CA ILE A 168 -6.27 -2.37 16.54
C ILE A 168 -7.10 -3.13 17.55
N ALA A 169 -8.37 -3.39 17.25
CA ALA A 169 -9.27 -4.09 18.14
C ALA A 169 -8.73 -5.49 18.49
N GLN A 170 -8.27 -6.26 17.51
CA GLN A 170 -7.71 -7.59 17.69
C GLN A 170 -6.43 -7.56 18.55
N SER A 171 -5.47 -6.75 18.16
CA SER A 171 -4.13 -6.76 18.78
C SER A 171 -4.15 -6.13 20.16
N ASP A 172 -4.85 -5.01 20.34
CA ASP A 172 -4.92 -4.35 21.64
C ASP A 172 -5.75 -5.18 22.65
N ALA A 173 -6.88 -5.76 22.21
CA ALA A 173 -7.68 -6.64 23.07
C ALA A 173 -6.94 -7.94 23.46
N ALA A 174 -6.06 -8.43 22.59
CA ALA A 174 -5.27 -9.62 22.85
C ALA A 174 -4.09 -9.34 23.81
N TYR A 175 -3.31 -8.31 23.53
CA TYR A 175 -2.02 -8.10 24.17
C TYR A 175 -2.00 -6.99 25.22
N PHE A 176 -2.96 -6.08 25.19
CA PHE A 176 -3.08 -4.93 26.10
C PHE A 176 -4.49 -4.77 26.67
N PRO A 177 -5.11 -5.84 27.19
CA PRO A 177 -6.52 -5.81 27.63
C PRO A 177 -6.80 -4.79 28.75
N GLU A 178 -5.76 -4.42 29.53
CA GLU A 178 -5.86 -3.38 30.56
C GLU A 178 -5.81 -1.96 29.97
N GLY A 179 -5.60 -1.81 28.66
CA GLY A 179 -5.49 -0.52 27.99
C GLY A 179 -4.13 0.18 28.16
N GLY A 180 -4.07 1.45 27.79
CA GLY A 180 -2.89 2.31 27.96
C GLY A 180 -1.76 2.12 26.95
N LYS A 181 -1.84 1.10 26.10
CA LYS A 181 -0.91 0.86 24.97
C LYS A 181 -1.68 0.50 23.72
N SER A 182 -1.06 0.72 22.58
CA SER A 182 -1.54 0.21 21.29
C SER A 182 -0.42 -0.55 20.60
N PHE A 183 -0.78 -1.50 19.75
CA PHE A 183 0.20 -2.33 19.06
C PHE A 183 0.97 -1.55 17.99
N VAL A 184 0.44 -0.40 17.52
CA VAL A 184 1.09 0.52 16.57
C VAL A 184 1.22 1.91 17.18
N ARG A 185 2.39 2.54 17.01
CA ARG A 185 2.65 3.91 17.48
C ARG A 185 2.19 4.96 16.47
N TYR A 186 2.48 4.74 15.18
CA TYR A 186 2.19 5.69 14.09
C TYR A 186 1.47 5.01 12.94
N TRP A 187 0.39 5.62 12.47
CA TRP A 187 -0.40 5.17 11.35
C TRP A 187 -0.19 6.08 10.14
N LEU A 188 0.14 5.51 8.99
CA LEU A 188 0.29 6.23 7.74
C LEU A 188 -0.72 5.72 6.72
N HIS A 189 -1.49 6.65 6.12
CA HIS A 189 -2.47 6.30 5.10
C HIS A 189 -2.26 7.10 3.84
N ASN A 190 -2.04 6.41 2.70
CA ASN A 190 -1.90 7.06 1.40
C ASN A 190 -3.24 7.49 0.86
N GLY A 191 -3.25 8.61 0.13
CA GLY A 191 -4.36 9.00 -0.72
C GLY A 191 -4.62 8.01 -1.85
N PHE A 192 -5.81 8.09 -2.45
CA PHE A 192 -6.17 7.25 -3.59
C PHE A 192 -5.50 7.71 -4.88
N VAL A 193 -5.27 6.76 -5.78
CA VAL A 193 -5.02 7.07 -7.18
C VAL A 193 -6.37 7.31 -7.86
N GLN A 194 -6.50 8.47 -8.49
CA GLN A 194 -7.65 8.87 -9.28
C GLN A 194 -7.28 8.90 -10.77
N VAL A 195 -8.26 8.78 -11.62
CA VAL A 195 -8.17 8.97 -13.07
C VAL A 195 -9.24 9.96 -13.44
N ASP A 196 -8.87 11.09 -14.04
CA ASP A 196 -9.79 12.18 -14.39
C ASP A 196 -10.67 12.66 -13.21
N GLY A 197 -10.09 12.68 -12.00
CA GLY A 197 -10.78 13.11 -10.78
C GLY A 197 -11.66 12.05 -10.13
N GLU A 198 -11.80 10.87 -10.73
CA GLU A 198 -12.56 9.75 -10.18
C GLU A 198 -11.65 8.65 -9.61
N LYS A 199 -12.08 7.99 -8.53
CA LYS A 199 -11.32 6.86 -7.98
C LYS A 199 -11.11 5.79 -9.03
N MET A 200 -9.84 5.40 -9.27
CA MET A 200 -9.52 4.29 -10.18
C MET A 200 -10.15 2.98 -9.69
N SER A 201 -10.96 2.34 -10.52
CA SER A 201 -11.58 1.06 -10.21
C SER A 201 -11.88 0.22 -11.45
N LYS A 202 -11.87 -1.10 -11.27
CA LYS A 202 -12.24 -2.04 -12.34
C LYS A 202 -13.70 -1.90 -12.78
N SER A 203 -14.59 -1.57 -11.85
CA SER A 203 -16.03 -1.41 -12.12
C SER A 203 -16.34 -0.19 -12.99
N LEU A 204 -15.53 0.86 -12.89
CA LEU A 204 -15.67 2.07 -13.72
C LEU A 204 -14.97 1.96 -15.08
N GLY A 205 -14.19 0.89 -15.29
CA GLY A 205 -13.45 0.71 -16.55
C GLY A 205 -12.28 1.68 -16.75
N ASN A 206 -11.96 2.49 -15.74
CA ASN A 206 -10.85 3.44 -15.74
C ASN A 206 -9.56 2.85 -15.11
N PHE A 207 -9.45 1.51 -15.11
CA PHE A 207 -8.33 0.77 -14.53
C PHE A 207 -7.31 0.41 -15.61
N PHE A 208 -6.04 0.67 -15.34
CA PHE A 208 -4.90 0.20 -16.11
C PHE A 208 -3.82 -0.36 -15.17
N THR A 209 -2.93 -1.17 -15.72
CA THR A 209 -1.88 -1.81 -14.96
C THR A 209 -0.58 -0.99 -15.02
N ILE A 210 0.32 -1.21 -14.06
CA ILE A 210 1.68 -0.66 -14.09
C ILE A 210 2.35 -1.00 -15.43
N ARG A 211 2.21 -2.24 -15.92
CA ARG A 211 2.75 -2.69 -17.21
C ARG A 211 2.24 -1.90 -18.40
N ASP A 212 1.00 -1.41 -18.34
CA ASP A 212 0.45 -0.58 -19.44
C ASP A 212 1.08 0.81 -19.42
N VAL A 213 1.29 1.38 -18.24
CA VAL A 213 1.96 2.68 -18.08
C VAL A 213 3.44 2.60 -18.46
N LEU A 214 4.14 1.52 -18.10
CA LEU A 214 5.54 1.26 -18.45
C LEU A 214 5.78 1.14 -19.97
N LYS A 215 4.75 0.89 -20.77
CA LYS A 215 4.88 0.95 -22.25
C LYS A 215 5.12 2.36 -22.80
N LYS A 216 4.77 3.39 -22.00
CA LYS A 216 4.84 4.79 -22.40
C LYS A 216 5.86 5.60 -21.59
N PHE A 217 6.06 5.24 -20.32
CA PHE A 217 6.86 5.99 -19.37
C PHE A 217 7.85 5.09 -18.64
N ASP A 218 9.01 5.63 -18.33
CA ASP A 218 10.02 4.99 -17.52
C ASP A 218 9.56 4.80 -16.07
N GLY A 219 9.99 3.72 -15.42
CA GLY A 219 9.64 3.41 -14.03
C GLY A 219 10.02 4.51 -13.05
N GLU A 220 11.14 5.19 -13.28
CA GLU A 220 11.58 6.31 -12.45
C GLU A 220 10.66 7.53 -12.59
N VAL A 221 10.18 7.82 -13.79
CA VAL A 221 9.18 8.88 -14.03
C VAL A 221 7.90 8.60 -13.28
N ILE A 222 7.44 7.32 -13.29
CA ILE A 222 6.24 6.90 -12.56
C ILE A 222 6.43 7.07 -11.05
N ARG A 223 7.57 6.64 -10.50
CA ARG A 223 7.89 6.85 -9.08
C ARG A 223 7.92 8.34 -8.74
N PHE A 224 8.63 9.15 -9.53
CA PHE A 224 8.74 10.58 -9.30
C PHE A 224 7.36 11.27 -9.34
N PHE A 225 6.49 10.87 -10.29
CA PHE A 225 5.11 11.34 -10.35
C PHE A 225 4.34 11.09 -9.04
N ILE A 226 4.53 9.93 -8.41
CA ILE A 226 3.86 9.56 -7.16
C ILE A 226 4.48 10.33 -5.99
N VAL A 227 5.81 10.31 -5.83
CA VAL A 227 6.47 10.83 -4.62
C VAL A 227 6.59 12.35 -4.58
N ARG A 228 6.44 13.05 -5.71
CA ARG A 228 6.40 14.53 -5.73
C ARG A 228 5.14 15.11 -5.07
N SER A 229 4.15 14.29 -4.80
CA SER A 229 2.93 14.66 -4.07
C SER A 229 3.02 14.18 -2.62
N HIS A 230 2.44 14.95 -1.69
CA HIS A 230 2.34 14.49 -0.31
C HIS A 230 1.57 13.16 -0.26
N TYR A 231 2.05 12.17 0.48
CA TYR A 231 1.52 10.80 0.48
C TYR A 231 0.03 10.70 0.86
N ARG A 232 -0.50 11.62 1.68
CA ARG A 232 -1.93 11.66 2.03
C ARG A 232 -2.80 12.27 0.94
N SER A 233 -2.20 13.00 -0.01
CA SER A 233 -2.96 13.63 -1.09
C SER A 233 -3.39 12.58 -2.10
N GLN A 234 -4.53 12.84 -2.73
CA GLN A 234 -4.95 12.03 -3.87
C GLN A 234 -4.02 12.30 -5.05
N VAL A 235 -3.61 11.24 -5.73
CA VAL A 235 -2.79 11.32 -6.93
C VAL A 235 -3.70 11.18 -8.14
N ASN A 236 -3.92 12.27 -8.87
CA ASN A 236 -4.71 12.23 -10.10
C ASN A 236 -3.82 11.85 -11.29
N TYR A 237 -3.95 10.59 -11.72
CA TYR A 237 -3.22 10.06 -12.87
C TYR A 237 -3.74 10.66 -14.17
N SER A 238 -2.81 11.11 -15.00
CA SER A 238 -3.04 11.40 -16.41
C SER A 238 -1.73 11.29 -17.18
N ASP A 239 -1.79 11.00 -18.47
CA ASP A 239 -0.59 10.99 -19.33
C ASP A 239 0.12 12.35 -19.28
N ALA A 240 -0.64 13.46 -19.31
CA ALA A 240 -0.09 14.82 -19.19
C ALA A 240 0.63 15.06 -17.85
N GLY A 241 0.12 14.49 -16.75
CA GLY A 241 0.77 14.56 -15.44
C GLY A 241 2.10 13.79 -15.38
N LEU A 242 2.19 12.67 -16.10
CA LEU A 242 3.43 11.91 -16.24
C LEU A 242 4.44 12.61 -17.18
N ASP A 243 3.97 13.27 -18.24
CA ASP A 243 4.83 14.09 -19.09
C ASP A 243 5.44 15.26 -18.31
N ASP A 244 4.65 15.97 -17.49
CA ASP A 244 5.16 17.04 -16.61
C ASP A 244 6.14 16.51 -15.56
N ALA A 245 5.89 15.32 -15.01
CA ALA A 245 6.83 14.66 -14.10
C ALA A 245 8.15 14.34 -14.81
N ARG A 246 8.11 13.81 -16.04
CA ARG A 246 9.29 13.51 -16.85
C ARG A 246 10.12 14.77 -17.11
N GLU A 247 9.48 15.86 -17.52
CA GLU A 247 10.18 17.13 -17.74
C GLU A 247 10.80 17.69 -16.45
N SER A 248 10.10 17.55 -15.33
CA SER A 248 10.61 18.00 -14.03
C SER A 248 11.80 17.17 -13.58
N LEU A 249 11.73 15.84 -13.71
CA LEU A 249 12.82 14.93 -13.41
C LEU A 249 14.06 15.23 -14.29
N LEU A 250 13.84 15.47 -15.59
CA LEU A 250 14.92 15.84 -16.51
C LEU A 250 15.63 17.15 -16.10
N ARG A 251 14.87 18.15 -15.61
CA ARG A 251 15.47 19.38 -15.06
C ARG A 251 16.37 19.12 -13.86
N LEU A 252 15.98 18.18 -12.97
CA LEU A 252 16.83 17.78 -11.85
C LEU A 252 18.13 17.11 -12.32
N TYR A 253 18.03 16.16 -13.25
CA TYR A 253 19.21 15.51 -13.83
C TYR A 253 20.13 16.53 -14.52
N ASN A 254 19.60 17.45 -15.30
CA ASN A 254 20.38 18.49 -15.95
C ASN A 254 21.08 19.39 -14.92
N ALA A 255 20.42 19.74 -13.81
CA ALA A 255 21.04 20.52 -12.74
C ALA A 255 22.23 19.78 -12.07
N LEU A 256 22.11 18.45 -11.91
CA LEU A 256 23.19 17.62 -11.36
C LEU A 256 24.36 17.45 -12.33
N SER A 257 24.10 17.42 -13.64
CA SER A 257 25.12 17.22 -14.68
C SER A 257 25.83 18.50 -15.11
N THR A 258 25.32 19.69 -14.72
CA THR A 258 25.88 20.96 -15.17
C THR A 258 26.90 21.48 -14.17
N ASP A 259 28.15 21.72 -14.63
CA ASP A 259 29.14 22.48 -13.85
C ASP A 259 28.61 23.88 -13.58
N TRP A 260 28.26 24.18 -12.35
CA TRP A 260 27.66 25.43 -11.91
C TRP A 260 28.40 26.69 -12.35
N PRO A 261 29.74 26.76 -12.33
CA PRO A 261 30.48 27.92 -12.84
C PRO A 261 30.29 28.14 -14.35
N ALA A 262 30.18 27.08 -15.14
CA ALA A 262 29.97 27.19 -16.59
C ALA A 262 28.52 27.63 -16.92
N ALA A 263 27.54 27.23 -16.13
CA ALA A 263 26.16 27.65 -16.29
C ALA A 263 25.92 29.13 -15.98
N GLN A 264 26.59 29.68 -14.97
CA GLN A 264 26.54 31.12 -14.69
C GLN A 264 27.15 31.95 -15.83
N ALA A 265 28.29 31.56 -16.36
CA ALA A 265 28.93 32.25 -17.48
C ALA A 265 28.06 32.22 -18.75
N GLN A 266 27.30 31.13 -18.99
CA GLN A 266 26.36 31.05 -20.11
C GLN A 266 25.10 31.91 -19.88
N ALA A 267 24.56 31.95 -18.66
CA ALA A 267 23.39 32.78 -18.31
C ALA A 267 23.67 34.28 -18.41
N GLU A 268 24.86 34.70 -18.00
CA GLU A 268 25.30 36.12 -18.13
C GLU A 268 25.58 36.51 -19.59
N GLY A 269 26.02 35.54 -20.41
CA GLY A 269 26.23 35.75 -21.87
C GLY A 269 24.94 35.81 -22.68
N GLN A 270 23.85 35.17 -22.25
CA GLN A 270 22.57 35.12 -22.95
C GLN A 270 21.59 36.24 -22.58
N ALA A 271 21.79 36.92 -21.48
CA ALA A 271 20.98 38.08 -21.10
C ALA A 271 21.09 39.25 -22.09
N GLY A 272 22.00 39.18 -23.09
CA GLY A 272 22.24 40.17 -24.15
C GLY A 272 21.58 39.88 -25.52
N GLN A 273 20.94 38.73 -25.74
CA GLN A 273 20.35 38.43 -27.05
C GLN A 273 18.91 37.92 -26.86
N GLY A 274 17.96 38.80 -27.07
CA GLY A 274 16.54 38.48 -27.03
C GLY A 274 16.04 37.79 -28.29
N ALA A 275 15.05 36.95 -28.09
CA ALA A 275 13.95 36.55 -28.97
C ALA A 275 14.27 36.01 -30.37
N ALA A 276 14.03 34.71 -30.53
CA ALA A 276 13.17 34.09 -31.54
C ALA A 276 13.55 32.62 -31.74
N ALA A 277 12.58 31.72 -31.55
CA ALA A 277 12.13 30.82 -32.60
C ALA A 277 11.27 29.70 -31.99
N SER A 278 10.02 29.70 -32.36
CA SER A 278 9.10 28.59 -32.35
C SER A 278 9.43 27.64 -33.50
N ALA A 279 9.45 26.33 -33.25
CA ALA A 279 8.94 25.28 -34.10
C ALA A 279 9.66 23.93 -33.85
N GLY A 280 8.89 22.85 -33.73
CA GLY A 280 9.44 21.48 -33.80
C GLY A 280 8.84 20.46 -32.86
N ALA A 281 7.51 20.33 -32.83
CA ALA A 281 6.85 19.16 -32.21
C ALA A 281 6.85 18.00 -33.22
N GLY A 282 7.86 17.12 -33.18
CA GLY A 282 7.89 15.99 -34.10
C GLY A 282 9.05 15.00 -33.95
N GLN A 283 10.04 15.30 -33.12
CA GLN A 283 11.22 14.41 -32.96
C GLN A 283 11.52 14.02 -31.51
N ALA A 284 10.59 14.22 -30.61
CA ALA A 284 10.84 14.11 -29.17
C ALA A 284 10.92 12.66 -28.61
N ALA A 285 10.40 11.65 -29.29
CA ALA A 285 10.27 10.31 -28.70
C ALA A 285 11.54 9.45 -28.77
N ALA A 286 12.44 9.68 -29.73
CA ALA A 286 13.68 8.92 -29.84
C ALA A 286 14.87 9.57 -29.09
N ALA A 287 14.85 10.88 -28.89
CA ALA A 287 15.86 11.61 -28.17
C ALA A 287 15.80 11.37 -26.65
N THR A 288 14.63 11.08 -26.11
CA THR A 288 14.39 10.94 -24.67
C THR A 288 15.06 9.73 -24.01
N SER A 289 15.30 8.62 -24.73
CA SER A 289 15.97 7.44 -24.15
C SER A 289 17.50 7.65 -24.04
N ALA A 290 18.11 8.25 -25.05
CA ALA A 290 19.55 8.52 -25.04
C ALA A 290 19.93 9.64 -24.07
N GLU A 291 19.13 10.69 -23.96
CA GLU A 291 19.30 11.76 -22.97
C GLU A 291 19.07 11.27 -21.56
N GLY A 292 18.07 10.40 -21.32
CA GLY A 292 17.83 9.75 -20.04
C GLY A 292 18.96 8.82 -19.61
N GLU A 293 19.53 8.03 -20.53
CA GLU A 293 20.70 7.19 -20.26
C GLU A 293 21.95 8.04 -19.97
N ALA A 294 22.18 9.10 -20.72
CA ALA A 294 23.29 10.02 -20.48
C ALA A 294 23.16 10.73 -19.13
N ALA A 295 21.97 11.16 -18.74
CA ALA A 295 21.69 11.76 -17.45
C ALA A 295 21.89 10.77 -16.28
N ARG A 296 21.44 9.52 -16.42
CA ARG A 296 21.69 8.45 -15.42
C ARG A 296 23.18 8.12 -15.28
N ALA A 297 23.91 8.07 -16.38
CA ALA A 297 25.35 7.88 -16.36
C ALA A 297 26.06 9.04 -15.64
N ALA A 298 25.59 10.27 -15.84
CA ALA A 298 26.13 11.45 -15.18
C ALA A 298 25.89 11.40 -13.66
N VAL A 299 24.68 10.98 -13.21
CA VAL A 299 24.36 10.79 -11.78
C VAL A 299 25.21 9.68 -11.16
N ALA A 300 25.40 8.56 -11.87
CA ALA A 300 26.28 7.47 -11.41
C ALA A 300 27.75 7.90 -11.28
N ALA A 301 28.16 8.96 -11.98
CA ALA A 301 29.50 9.53 -11.91
C ALA A 301 29.66 10.64 -10.84
N ILE A 302 28.59 11.01 -10.12
CA ILE A 302 28.67 12.02 -9.05
C ILE A 302 29.53 11.49 -7.91
N ASP A 303 30.54 12.23 -7.52
CA ASP A 303 31.26 12.00 -6.27
C ASP A 303 30.43 12.48 -5.08
N TRP A 304 29.69 11.58 -4.49
CA TRP A 304 28.83 11.84 -3.33
C TRP A 304 29.59 12.22 -2.05
N SER A 305 30.94 12.13 -2.05
CA SER A 305 31.77 12.64 -0.96
C SER A 305 32.06 14.15 -1.09
N GLU A 306 31.71 14.78 -2.21
CA GLU A 306 31.86 16.20 -2.43
C GLU A 306 30.88 16.99 -1.54
N PRO A 307 31.31 18.07 -0.85
CA PRO A 307 30.49 18.79 0.14
C PRO A 307 29.11 19.31 -0.35
N ARG A 308 28.96 19.53 -1.66
CA ARG A 308 27.69 19.96 -2.26
C ARG A 308 26.74 18.78 -2.51
N ALA A 309 27.29 17.65 -3.01
CA ALA A 309 26.53 16.42 -3.18
C ALA A 309 26.05 15.88 -1.82
N MET A 310 26.92 15.93 -0.80
CA MET A 310 26.54 15.60 0.58
C MET A 310 25.39 16.45 1.09
N ARG A 311 25.45 17.78 0.94
CA ARG A 311 24.37 18.68 1.37
C ARG A 311 23.08 18.47 0.61
N PHE A 312 23.15 18.09 -0.67
CA PHE A 312 21.96 17.73 -1.45
C PHE A 312 21.36 16.41 -0.95
N ALA A 313 22.19 15.40 -0.71
CA ALA A 313 21.74 14.13 -0.14
C ALA A 313 21.12 14.32 1.27
N GLU A 314 21.78 15.08 2.14
CA GLU A 314 21.26 15.44 3.47
C GLU A 314 19.91 16.17 3.39
N ALA A 315 19.75 17.13 2.47
CA ALA A 315 18.48 17.84 2.27
C ALA A 315 17.38 16.95 1.69
N MET A 316 17.71 15.87 0.98
CA MET A 316 16.74 14.89 0.47
C MET A 316 16.36 13.83 1.50
N ASP A 317 17.21 13.60 2.51
CA ASP A 317 16.95 12.66 3.60
C ASP A 317 16.22 13.29 4.80
N ASP A 318 16.09 14.64 4.84
CA ASP A 318 15.52 15.38 5.98
C ASP A 318 14.01 15.68 5.81
N ASP A 319 13.36 15.16 4.76
CA ASP A 319 11.92 15.23 4.51
C ASP A 319 11.25 13.90 4.88
#